data_1381dd0afd244e65d66e91ceea2d3e6b
#
_entry.id   1381dd0afd244e65d66e91ceea2d3e6b
#
_cell.length_a   1.000
_cell.length_b   1.000
_cell.length_c   1.000
_cell.angle_alpha   90.00
_cell.angle_beta   90.00
_cell.angle_gamma   90.00
#
_symmetry.space_group_name_H-M   'P 1'
#
loop_
_entity.id
_entity.type
_entity.pdbx_description
1 polymer ?
#
loop_
_entity_poly.entity_id
_entity_poly.type
_entity_poly.pdbx_seq_one_letter_code
_entity_poly.pdbx_strand_id
1 'polypeptide(L)'
;MAGDQLVVLQDDKKLQNSDNVVAAINTKAASPQAVAATDKVAQALDTPKLIALNRAVDVERKTSAVAAQEFAAANNLTAGIERGPGGDIIVGAANFSENATLGELYKIVLTAAGYNVTVQTIGNRELYEPALEKGDVQVVPEYAASALDFLNGKANGANAQPLSSPDINETMGKLRPLGEKVGITFGEPSAAQDQNAFAVTKGFSDKYGVTTLSQLAEKCSGSATVLGGPPECPQRPKCQQGLVETYTFNAGKFSSLDAGGPQTKNALRTGAISVGLVLSSDGDLATT
;
A
#
# COMPACT_ATOMS: atom_id res chain seq x y z
N MET A 1 15.55 -20.47 -7.50
CA MET A 1 16.85 -20.59 -6.78
C MET A 1 17.04 -19.34 -5.92
N ALA A 2 17.91 -19.34 -4.90
CA ALA A 2 18.06 -18.18 -3.98
C ALA A 2 18.43 -16.86 -4.71
N GLY A 3 19.15 -16.94 -5.82
CA GLY A 3 19.52 -15.77 -6.63
C GLY A 3 18.39 -15.10 -7.40
N ASP A 4 17.26 -15.76 -7.57
CA ASP A 4 16.10 -15.26 -8.32
C ASP A 4 15.07 -14.57 -7.42
N GLN A 5 15.31 -14.56 -6.10
CA GLN A 5 14.51 -13.87 -5.11
C GLN A 5 14.55 -12.36 -5.38
N LEU A 6 13.41 -11.70 -5.32
CA LEU A 6 13.32 -10.25 -5.54
C LEU A 6 13.56 -9.52 -4.21
N VAL A 7 14.42 -8.52 -4.26
CA VAL A 7 14.74 -7.65 -3.14
C VAL A 7 14.45 -6.20 -3.52
N VAL A 8 13.76 -5.47 -2.66
CA VAL A 8 13.50 -4.06 -2.84
C VAL A 8 14.74 -3.25 -2.44
N LEU A 9 15.10 -2.29 -3.28
CA LEU A 9 16.13 -1.31 -2.92
C LEU A 9 15.53 -0.22 -2.03
N GLN A 10 16.24 0.10 -0.97
CA GLN A 10 15.81 1.15 -0.03
C GLN A 10 15.73 2.51 -0.72
N ASP A 11 14.60 3.20 -0.55
CA ASP A 11 14.39 4.59 -1.00
C ASP A 11 15.02 5.56 0.01
N ASP A 12 16.35 5.62 0.03
CA ASP A 12 17.14 6.33 1.03
C ASP A 12 17.06 7.86 0.93
N LYS A 13 16.61 8.40 -0.22
CA LYS A 13 16.31 9.83 -0.40
C LYS A 13 14.82 10.15 -0.39
N LYS A 14 13.96 9.18 -0.02
CA LYS A 14 12.53 9.37 0.18
C LYS A 14 11.81 9.94 -1.05
N LEU A 15 12.01 9.32 -2.21
CA LEU A 15 11.29 9.64 -3.45
C LEU A 15 9.78 9.38 -3.28
N GLN A 16 9.41 8.27 -2.62
CA GLN A 16 8.01 7.89 -2.46
C GLN A 16 7.36 8.62 -1.28
N ASN A 17 6.03 8.79 -1.36
CA ASN A 17 5.24 9.36 -0.28
C ASN A 17 4.78 8.28 0.71
N SER A 18 4.22 8.74 1.84
CA SER A 18 3.78 7.89 2.95
C SER A 18 2.40 7.24 2.68
N ASP A 19 2.36 6.22 1.82
CA ASP A 19 1.17 5.41 1.57
C ASP A 19 0.99 4.32 2.65
N ASN A 20 0.98 4.76 3.90
CA ASN A 20 0.70 3.92 5.04
C ASN A 20 -0.77 3.49 5.05
N VAL A 21 -1.02 2.24 5.36
CA VAL A 21 -2.38 1.71 5.52
C VAL A 21 -3.08 2.41 6.67
N VAL A 22 -4.30 2.87 6.44
CA VAL A 22 -5.13 3.58 7.41
C VAL A 22 -6.61 3.22 7.22
N ALA A 23 -7.37 3.13 8.31
CA ALA A 23 -8.82 2.96 8.22
C ALA A 23 -9.48 4.31 7.90
N ALA A 24 -10.34 4.32 6.87
CA ALA A 24 -11.23 5.43 6.56
C ALA A 24 -12.65 5.04 6.99
N ILE A 25 -13.28 5.82 7.85
CA ILE A 25 -14.56 5.49 8.48
C ILE A 25 -15.53 6.64 8.23
N ASN A 26 -16.74 6.34 7.76
CA ASN A 26 -17.81 7.34 7.74
C ASN A 26 -18.01 7.87 9.17
N THR A 27 -17.97 9.17 9.37
CA THR A 27 -17.95 9.79 10.69
C THR A 27 -19.15 9.39 11.56
N LYS A 28 -20.30 9.12 10.97
CA LYS A 28 -21.50 8.63 11.70
C LYS A 28 -21.33 7.22 12.25
N ALA A 29 -20.46 6.42 11.67
CA ALA A 29 -20.11 5.07 12.13
C ALA A 29 -18.85 5.03 13.00
N ALA A 30 -18.13 6.14 13.12
CA ALA A 30 -16.86 6.25 13.84
C ALA A 30 -17.06 6.43 15.35
N SER A 31 -17.69 5.44 16.01
CA SER A 31 -17.66 5.40 17.47
C SER A 31 -16.23 5.27 17.99
N PRO A 32 -15.92 5.72 19.21
CA PRO A 32 -14.58 5.49 19.78
C PRO A 32 -14.16 4.02 19.75
N GLN A 33 -15.10 3.09 19.96
CA GLN A 33 -14.84 1.65 19.94
C GLN A 33 -14.55 1.13 18.52
N ALA A 34 -15.26 1.64 17.50
CA ALA A 34 -14.99 1.27 16.09
C ALA A 34 -13.62 1.76 15.65
N VAL A 35 -13.25 3.00 15.99
CA VAL A 35 -11.92 3.55 15.70
C VAL A 35 -10.84 2.75 16.43
N ALA A 36 -11.01 2.51 17.74
CA ALA A 36 -10.05 1.74 18.53
C ALA A 36 -9.88 0.29 18.01
N ALA A 37 -10.96 -0.33 17.54
CA ALA A 37 -10.89 -1.67 16.93
C ALA A 37 -10.06 -1.67 15.65
N THR A 38 -10.29 -0.73 14.73
CA THR A 38 -9.49 -0.63 13.49
C THR A 38 -8.04 -0.24 13.78
N ASP A 39 -7.78 0.56 14.80
CA ASP A 39 -6.42 0.94 15.24
C ASP A 39 -5.61 -0.28 15.75
N LYS A 40 -6.26 -1.32 16.25
CA LYS A 40 -5.60 -2.60 16.56
C LYS A 40 -4.91 -3.23 15.34
N VAL A 41 -5.54 -3.16 14.17
CA VAL A 41 -4.94 -3.61 12.91
C VAL A 41 -3.73 -2.75 12.58
N ALA A 42 -3.87 -1.42 12.67
CA ALA A 42 -2.77 -0.49 12.41
C ALA A 42 -1.55 -0.75 13.31
N GLN A 43 -1.77 -1.01 14.60
CA GLN A 43 -0.70 -1.29 15.57
C GLN A 43 0.01 -2.62 15.32
N ALA A 44 -0.71 -3.62 14.80
CA ALA A 44 -0.16 -4.96 14.58
C ALA A 44 0.55 -5.10 13.22
N LEU A 45 0.33 -4.19 12.28
CA LEU A 45 0.74 -4.32 10.88
C LEU A 45 1.97 -3.46 10.58
N ASP A 46 2.98 -4.07 9.98
CA ASP A 46 4.14 -3.44 9.36
C ASP A 46 4.31 -3.94 7.93
N THR A 47 5.22 -3.36 7.15
CA THR A 47 5.41 -3.76 5.75
C THR A 47 5.81 -5.24 5.58
N PRO A 48 6.73 -5.82 6.37
CA PRO A 48 7.03 -7.26 6.28
C PRO A 48 5.81 -8.14 6.54
N LYS A 49 4.96 -7.79 7.49
CA LYS A 49 3.72 -8.54 7.79
C LYS A 49 2.68 -8.37 6.69
N LEU A 50 2.59 -7.19 6.08
CA LEU A 50 1.72 -6.97 4.91
C LEU A 50 2.18 -7.80 3.72
N ILE A 51 3.48 -7.86 3.44
CA ILE A 51 4.07 -8.75 2.43
C ILE A 51 3.70 -10.21 2.72
N ALA A 52 3.79 -10.66 3.97
CA ALA A 52 3.43 -12.03 4.36
C ALA A 52 1.93 -12.32 4.16
N LEU A 53 1.05 -11.36 4.46
CA LEU A 53 -0.38 -11.46 4.17
C LEU A 53 -0.65 -11.59 2.66
N ASN A 54 -0.03 -10.73 1.86
CA ASN A 54 -0.17 -10.76 0.40
C ASN A 54 0.38 -12.08 -0.17
N ARG A 55 1.50 -12.57 0.35
CA ARG A 55 2.05 -13.89 -0.03
C ARG A 55 1.07 -15.01 0.25
N ALA A 56 0.41 -15.01 1.40
CA ALA A 56 -0.57 -16.03 1.76
C ALA A 56 -1.71 -16.10 0.75
N VAL A 57 -2.15 -14.95 0.22
CA VAL A 57 -3.24 -14.88 -0.77
C VAL A 57 -2.72 -15.11 -2.20
N ASP A 58 -1.74 -14.33 -2.64
CA ASP A 58 -1.37 -14.27 -4.06
C ASP A 58 -0.46 -15.43 -4.48
N VAL A 59 0.37 -15.93 -3.56
CA VAL A 59 1.33 -17.02 -3.83
C VAL A 59 0.83 -18.35 -3.29
N GLU A 60 0.41 -18.41 -2.01
CA GLU A 60 -0.03 -19.64 -1.34
C GLU A 60 -1.51 -19.98 -1.63
N ARG A 61 -2.23 -19.09 -2.32
CA ARG A 61 -3.61 -19.28 -2.78
C ARG A 61 -4.64 -19.45 -1.65
N LYS A 62 -4.38 -18.92 -0.48
CA LYS A 62 -5.39 -18.81 0.58
C LYS A 62 -6.43 -17.75 0.20
N THR A 63 -7.63 -17.87 0.73
CA THR A 63 -8.61 -16.77 0.61
C THR A 63 -8.22 -15.63 1.52
N SER A 64 -8.64 -14.40 1.18
CA SER A 64 -8.42 -13.21 2.03
C SER A 64 -8.95 -13.41 3.45
N ALA A 65 -10.11 -14.07 3.60
CA ALA A 65 -10.69 -14.36 4.90
C ALA A 65 -9.82 -15.32 5.74
N VAL A 66 -9.27 -16.37 5.14
CA VAL A 66 -8.38 -17.32 5.83
C VAL A 66 -7.08 -16.64 6.23
N ALA A 67 -6.44 -15.91 5.33
CA ALA A 67 -5.21 -15.20 5.63
C ALA A 67 -5.40 -14.17 6.76
N ALA A 68 -6.51 -13.43 6.74
CA ALA A 68 -6.86 -12.47 7.78
C ALA A 68 -7.11 -13.14 9.13
N GLN A 69 -7.81 -14.28 9.16
CA GLN A 69 -8.05 -15.04 10.40
C GLN A 69 -6.76 -15.58 11.02
N GLU A 70 -5.87 -16.14 10.21
CA GLU A 70 -4.56 -16.63 10.68
C GLU A 70 -3.72 -15.49 11.25
N PHE A 71 -3.68 -14.34 10.58
CA PHE A 71 -2.98 -13.16 11.06
C PHE A 71 -3.57 -12.63 12.37
N ALA A 72 -4.90 -12.52 12.44
CA ALA A 72 -5.59 -12.04 13.64
C ALA A 72 -5.32 -12.93 14.84
N ALA A 73 -5.33 -14.27 14.67
CA ALA A 73 -5.01 -15.22 15.71
C ALA A 73 -3.55 -15.11 16.17
N ALA A 74 -2.62 -15.03 15.22
CA ALA A 74 -1.18 -14.93 15.52
C ALA A 74 -0.80 -13.63 16.24
N ASN A 75 -1.56 -12.54 16.04
CA ASN A 75 -1.30 -11.24 16.64
C ASN A 75 -2.29 -10.85 17.75
N ASN A 76 -3.15 -11.76 18.19
CA ASN A 76 -4.14 -11.52 19.26
C ASN A 76 -5.01 -10.28 19.00
N LEU A 77 -5.41 -10.04 17.76
CA LEU A 77 -6.07 -8.77 17.34
C LEU A 77 -7.38 -8.49 18.07
N THR A 78 -8.11 -9.52 18.52
CA THR A 78 -9.40 -9.34 19.19
C THR A 78 -9.28 -9.16 20.70
N ALA A 79 -8.09 -9.30 21.27
CA ALA A 79 -7.89 -9.17 22.71
C ALA A 79 -8.10 -7.71 23.17
N GLY A 80 -8.91 -7.54 24.22
CA GLY A 80 -9.14 -6.24 24.86
C GLY A 80 -9.95 -5.26 23.99
N ILE A 81 -10.65 -5.73 22.95
CA ILE A 81 -11.56 -4.87 22.17
C ILE A 81 -12.82 -4.61 23.00
N GLU A 82 -13.13 -3.35 23.21
CA GLU A 82 -14.35 -2.93 23.89
C GLU A 82 -15.54 -2.97 22.94
N ARG A 83 -16.71 -3.32 23.49
CA ARG A 83 -17.96 -3.31 22.71
C ARG A 83 -18.42 -1.88 22.47
N GLY A 84 -18.71 -1.58 21.22
CA GLY A 84 -19.34 -0.35 20.78
C GLY A 84 -20.89 -0.43 20.80
N PRO A 85 -21.55 0.55 20.19
CA PRO A 85 -23.02 0.61 20.13
C PRO A 85 -23.66 -0.53 19.33
N GLY A 86 -22.88 -1.27 18.54
CA GLY A 86 -23.41 -2.30 17.64
C GLY A 86 -24.04 -1.73 16.38
N GLY A 87 -24.76 -2.58 15.66
CA GLY A 87 -25.36 -2.25 14.37
C GLY A 87 -24.61 -2.85 13.19
N ASP A 88 -25.08 -2.55 11.99
CA ASP A 88 -24.51 -3.08 10.75
C ASP A 88 -23.38 -2.19 10.26
N ILE A 89 -22.27 -2.82 9.83
CA ILE A 89 -21.15 -2.17 9.15
C ILE A 89 -20.86 -2.92 7.85
N ILE A 90 -20.83 -2.19 6.76
CA ILE A 90 -20.30 -2.65 5.48
C ILE A 90 -18.88 -2.12 5.34
N VAL A 91 -17.92 -3.04 5.26
CA VAL A 91 -16.55 -2.71 4.90
C VAL A 91 -16.45 -2.77 3.38
N GLY A 92 -16.22 -1.63 2.74
CA GLY A 92 -15.98 -1.54 1.31
C GLY A 92 -14.51 -1.88 1.02
N ALA A 93 -14.26 -2.74 0.05
CA ALA A 93 -12.91 -3.06 -0.38
C ALA A 93 -12.69 -2.67 -1.84
N ALA A 94 -11.49 -2.23 -2.16
CA ALA A 94 -11.06 -2.03 -3.54
C ALA A 94 -10.89 -3.37 -4.27
N ASN A 95 -10.83 -3.32 -5.60
CA ASN A 95 -10.78 -4.50 -6.45
C ASN A 95 -9.36 -5.08 -6.60
N PHE A 96 -8.68 -5.32 -5.47
CA PHE A 96 -7.39 -6.05 -5.44
C PHE A 96 -7.21 -6.79 -4.09
N SER A 97 -6.41 -7.85 -4.10
CA SER A 97 -6.34 -8.83 -3.02
C SER A 97 -5.91 -8.25 -1.68
N GLU A 98 -4.93 -7.36 -1.64
CA GLU A 98 -4.45 -6.72 -0.42
C GLU A 98 -5.57 -5.95 0.29
N ASN A 99 -6.30 -5.12 -0.46
CA ASN A 99 -7.38 -4.31 0.11
C ASN A 99 -8.53 -5.19 0.61
N ALA A 100 -8.86 -6.26 -0.12
CA ALA A 100 -9.83 -7.25 0.34
C ALA A 100 -9.39 -7.93 1.64
N THR A 101 -8.11 -8.28 1.77
CA THR A 101 -7.56 -8.91 2.97
C THR A 101 -7.54 -7.95 4.17
N LEU A 102 -7.19 -6.69 3.95
CA LEU A 102 -7.31 -5.63 4.97
C LEU A 102 -8.77 -5.44 5.41
N GLY A 103 -9.71 -5.49 4.45
CA GLY A 103 -11.14 -5.45 4.74
C GLY A 103 -11.60 -6.60 5.65
N GLU A 104 -11.10 -7.81 5.43
CA GLU A 104 -11.37 -8.95 6.30
C GLU A 104 -10.76 -8.77 7.71
N LEU A 105 -9.58 -8.14 7.83
CA LEU A 105 -9.02 -7.79 9.14
C LEU A 105 -9.92 -6.80 9.89
N TYR A 106 -10.43 -5.76 9.21
CA TYR A 106 -11.37 -4.83 9.82
C TYR A 106 -12.67 -5.51 10.22
N LYS A 107 -13.17 -6.44 9.40
CA LYS A 107 -14.35 -7.25 9.77
C LYS A 107 -14.12 -8.01 11.09
N ILE A 108 -12.97 -8.63 11.27
CA ILE A 108 -12.66 -9.42 12.48
C ILE A 108 -12.69 -8.51 13.72
N VAL A 109 -11.99 -7.38 13.70
CA VAL A 109 -11.91 -6.50 14.87
C VAL A 109 -13.22 -5.77 15.17
N LEU A 110 -13.95 -5.36 14.13
CA LEU A 110 -15.25 -4.70 14.29
C LEU A 110 -16.34 -5.69 14.76
N THR A 111 -16.29 -6.96 14.33
CA THR A 111 -17.15 -8.02 14.87
C THR A 111 -16.89 -8.23 16.35
N ALA A 112 -15.62 -8.26 16.77
CA ALA A 112 -15.25 -8.32 18.18
C ALA A 112 -15.75 -7.10 18.97
N ALA A 113 -15.82 -5.93 18.35
CA ALA A 113 -16.43 -4.72 18.93
C ALA A 113 -17.96 -4.74 18.95
N GLY A 114 -18.61 -5.82 18.51
CA GLY A 114 -20.04 -6.04 18.62
C GLY A 114 -20.88 -5.60 17.42
N TYR A 115 -20.25 -5.28 16.30
CA TYR A 115 -20.95 -4.95 15.05
C TYR A 115 -21.24 -6.19 14.22
N ASN A 116 -22.29 -6.10 13.40
CA ASN A 116 -22.60 -7.07 12.35
C ASN A 116 -21.91 -6.61 11.05
N VAL A 117 -20.85 -7.30 10.63
CA VAL A 117 -19.95 -6.80 9.59
C VAL A 117 -19.97 -7.65 8.34
N THR A 118 -20.14 -7.03 7.18
CA THR A 118 -19.96 -7.65 5.86
C THR A 118 -18.87 -6.93 5.09
N VAL A 119 -18.14 -7.66 4.24
CA VAL A 119 -17.15 -7.10 3.32
C VAL A 119 -17.72 -7.14 1.91
N GLN A 120 -17.65 -6.02 1.20
CA GLN A 120 -18.10 -5.89 -0.18
C GLN A 120 -17.01 -5.29 -1.06
N THR A 121 -16.72 -5.90 -2.19
CA THR A 121 -15.86 -5.30 -3.22
C THR A 121 -16.65 -4.23 -3.96
N ILE A 122 -16.20 -2.98 -3.89
CA ILE A 122 -16.87 -1.83 -4.51
C ILE A 122 -16.19 -1.44 -5.83
N GLY A 123 -14.89 -1.62 -5.96
CA GLY A 123 -14.11 -1.21 -7.12
C GLY A 123 -12.97 -0.27 -6.75
N ASN A 124 -12.66 0.69 -7.62
CA ASN A 124 -11.59 1.66 -7.39
C ASN A 124 -12.01 2.81 -6.45
N ARG A 125 -11.07 3.68 -6.08
CA ARG A 125 -11.29 4.80 -5.14
C ARG A 125 -12.39 5.75 -5.62
N GLU A 126 -12.49 6.01 -6.90
CA GLU A 126 -13.52 6.86 -7.49
C GLU A 126 -14.95 6.33 -7.22
N LEU A 127 -15.08 5.04 -6.93
CA LEU A 127 -16.36 4.40 -6.60
C LEU A 127 -16.55 4.28 -5.08
N TYR A 128 -15.58 3.76 -4.34
CA TYR A 128 -15.77 3.50 -2.91
C TYR A 128 -15.70 4.76 -2.05
N GLU A 129 -14.95 5.77 -2.42
CA GLU A 129 -14.84 6.99 -1.61
C GLU A 129 -16.17 7.76 -1.57
N PRO A 130 -16.86 8.02 -2.69
CA PRO A 130 -18.21 8.62 -2.61
C PRO A 130 -19.22 7.76 -1.85
N ALA A 131 -19.14 6.44 -1.94
CA ALA A 131 -20.00 5.54 -1.17
C ALA A 131 -19.74 5.65 0.33
N LEU A 132 -18.47 5.84 0.72
CA LEU A 132 -18.06 6.07 2.11
C LEU A 132 -18.58 7.42 2.63
N GLU A 133 -18.46 8.49 1.85
CA GLU A 133 -19.01 9.82 2.22
C GLU A 133 -20.52 9.76 2.46
N LYS A 134 -21.28 9.08 1.58
CA LYS A 134 -22.73 8.91 1.70
C LYS A 134 -23.14 8.00 2.84
N GLY A 135 -22.27 7.11 3.28
CA GLY A 135 -22.59 6.09 4.26
C GLY A 135 -23.20 4.82 3.66
N ASP A 136 -23.08 4.61 2.35
CA ASP A 136 -23.44 3.36 1.68
C ASP A 136 -22.50 2.22 2.11
N VAL A 137 -21.25 2.56 2.40
CA VAL A 137 -20.30 1.74 3.16
C VAL A 137 -19.79 2.55 4.37
N GLN A 138 -19.40 1.88 5.45
CA GLN A 138 -19.03 2.55 6.69
C GLN A 138 -17.52 2.59 6.93
N VAL A 139 -16.79 1.61 6.43
CA VAL A 139 -15.33 1.50 6.63
C VAL A 139 -14.68 1.07 5.33
N VAL A 140 -13.52 1.64 5.01
CA VAL A 140 -12.70 1.26 3.85
C VAL A 140 -11.23 1.23 4.26
N PRO A 141 -10.45 0.19 3.89
CA PRO A 141 -9.00 0.27 3.97
C PRO A 141 -8.47 1.30 2.97
N GLU A 142 -7.65 2.22 3.43
CA GLU A 142 -7.09 3.30 2.63
C GLU A 142 -5.57 3.41 2.78
N TYR A 143 -4.97 4.22 1.94
CA TYR A 143 -3.54 4.52 1.90
C TYR A 143 -3.37 6.03 2.02
N ALA A 144 -2.65 6.47 3.05
CA ALA A 144 -2.70 7.84 3.53
C ALA A 144 -2.34 8.90 2.47
N ALA A 145 -1.21 8.73 1.78
CA ALA A 145 -0.76 9.71 0.79
C ALA A 145 -1.71 9.78 -0.42
N SER A 146 -2.12 8.63 -0.94
CA SER A 146 -3.05 8.55 -2.07
C SER A 146 -4.43 9.09 -1.73
N ALA A 147 -4.93 8.82 -0.52
CA ALA A 147 -6.21 9.36 -0.04
C ALA A 147 -6.16 10.88 0.10
N LEU A 148 -5.06 11.42 0.65
CA LEU A 148 -4.86 12.85 0.78
C LEU A 148 -4.89 13.56 -0.57
N ASP A 149 -4.12 13.06 -1.53
CA ASP A 149 -4.03 13.69 -2.85
C ASP A 149 -5.35 13.56 -3.63
N PHE A 150 -6.08 12.46 -3.45
CA PHE A 150 -7.41 12.29 -4.03
C PHE A 150 -8.43 13.31 -3.46
N LEU A 151 -8.52 13.44 -2.14
CA LEU A 151 -9.42 14.41 -1.50
C LEU A 151 -9.04 15.86 -1.82
N ASN A 152 -7.75 16.15 -1.91
CA ASN A 152 -7.26 17.45 -2.35
C ASN A 152 -7.68 17.74 -3.80
N GLY A 153 -7.56 16.79 -4.69
CA GLY A 153 -8.02 16.91 -6.09
C GLY A 153 -9.53 17.18 -6.19
N LYS A 154 -10.34 16.49 -5.37
CA LYS A 154 -11.79 16.74 -5.28
C LYS A 154 -12.10 18.16 -4.79
N ALA A 155 -11.40 18.63 -3.78
CA ALA A 155 -11.67 19.93 -3.15
C ALA A 155 -11.14 21.13 -3.98
N ASN A 156 -9.98 20.98 -4.64
CA ASN A 156 -9.23 22.07 -5.25
C ASN A 156 -9.00 21.91 -6.77
N GLY A 157 -9.57 20.87 -7.37
CA GLY A 157 -9.47 20.59 -8.81
C GLY A 157 -8.40 19.55 -9.15
N ALA A 158 -8.57 18.91 -10.32
CA ALA A 158 -7.71 17.82 -10.78
C ALA A 158 -6.23 18.21 -10.98
N ASN A 159 -5.95 19.51 -11.14
CA ASN A 159 -4.60 20.04 -11.29
C ASN A 159 -4.00 20.57 -9.97
N ALA A 160 -4.66 20.32 -8.83
CA ALA A 160 -4.14 20.72 -7.53
C ALA A 160 -2.78 20.05 -7.29
N GLN A 161 -1.83 20.81 -6.73
CA GLN A 161 -0.53 20.25 -6.38
C GLN A 161 -0.70 19.21 -5.27
N PRO A 162 -0.01 18.06 -5.35
CA PRO A 162 -0.05 17.03 -4.30
C PRO A 162 0.29 17.63 -2.93
N LEU A 163 -0.44 17.21 -1.90
CA LEU A 163 -0.21 17.62 -0.52
C LEU A 163 0.52 16.56 0.29
N SER A 164 0.55 15.31 -0.19
CA SER A 164 1.22 14.20 0.49
C SER A 164 2.74 14.41 0.53
N SER A 165 3.37 13.86 1.55
CA SER A 165 4.82 13.90 1.71
C SER A 165 5.34 12.52 2.14
N PRO A 166 6.67 12.30 2.15
CA PRO A 166 7.27 11.09 2.72
C PRO A 166 7.06 10.95 4.23
N ASP A 167 6.72 12.02 4.94
CA ASP A 167 6.44 12.01 6.37
C ASP A 167 4.97 11.69 6.64
N ILE A 168 4.71 10.58 7.33
CA ILE A 168 3.35 10.14 7.64
C ILE A 168 2.61 11.10 8.56
N ASN A 169 3.29 11.72 9.52
CA ASN A 169 2.64 12.67 10.43
C ASN A 169 2.20 13.95 9.69
N GLU A 170 3.03 14.42 8.76
CA GLU A 170 2.71 15.55 7.90
C GLU A 170 1.53 15.22 6.97
N THR A 171 1.55 14.05 6.35
CA THR A 171 0.45 13.55 5.50
C THR A 171 -0.84 13.43 6.31
N MET A 172 -0.83 12.78 7.47
CA MET A 172 -2.01 12.64 8.32
C MET A 172 -2.53 13.97 8.86
N GLY A 173 -1.64 14.90 9.17
CA GLY A 173 -2.00 16.26 9.61
C GLY A 173 -2.81 17.04 8.57
N LYS A 174 -2.63 16.75 7.28
CA LYS A 174 -3.39 17.34 6.17
C LYS A 174 -4.61 16.47 5.79
N LEU A 175 -4.49 15.15 5.88
CA LEU A 175 -5.56 14.22 5.51
C LEU A 175 -6.76 14.32 6.44
N ARG A 176 -6.55 14.33 7.75
CA ARG A 176 -7.64 14.36 8.74
C ARG A 176 -8.59 15.55 8.55
N PRO A 177 -8.12 16.80 8.41
CA PRO A 177 -9.01 17.94 8.18
C PRO A 177 -9.79 17.88 6.87
N LEU A 178 -9.19 17.34 5.79
CA LEU A 178 -9.91 17.14 4.51
C LEU A 178 -10.98 16.05 4.65
N GLY A 179 -10.67 14.97 5.36
CA GLY A 179 -11.65 13.93 5.66
C GLY A 179 -12.84 14.45 6.45
N GLU A 180 -12.61 15.22 7.52
CA GLU A 180 -13.67 15.82 8.34
C GLU A 180 -14.64 16.66 7.50
N LYS A 181 -14.16 17.42 6.54
CA LYS A 181 -14.99 18.24 5.65
C LYS A 181 -15.97 17.44 4.81
N VAL A 182 -15.65 16.18 4.52
CA VAL A 182 -16.49 15.28 3.70
C VAL A 182 -17.12 14.15 4.54
N GLY A 183 -17.03 14.23 5.86
CA GLY A 183 -17.65 13.26 6.78
C GLY A 183 -16.90 11.94 6.89
N ILE A 184 -15.58 11.95 6.72
CA ILE A 184 -14.69 10.79 6.89
C ILE A 184 -13.76 11.01 8.08
N THR A 185 -13.72 10.02 8.97
CA THR A 185 -12.79 9.94 10.09
C THR A 185 -11.69 8.93 9.76
N PHE A 186 -10.42 9.34 9.83
CA PHE A 186 -9.29 8.45 9.64
C PHE A 186 -8.75 7.97 10.99
N GLY A 187 -8.51 6.67 11.11
CA GLY A 187 -7.84 6.05 12.25
C GLY A 187 -6.35 6.37 12.33
N GLU A 188 -5.62 5.64 13.17
CA GLU A 188 -4.17 5.74 13.23
C GLU A 188 -3.53 5.05 12.01
N PRO A 189 -2.49 5.64 11.42
CA PRO A 189 -1.76 5.02 10.33
C PRO A 189 -0.94 3.83 10.84
N SER A 190 -0.93 2.76 10.07
CA SER A 190 -0.04 1.62 10.28
C SER A 190 1.40 1.95 9.90
N ALA A 191 2.37 1.20 10.40
CA ALA A 191 3.74 1.22 9.88
C ALA A 191 3.86 0.54 8.50
N ALA A 192 2.85 -0.26 8.10
CA ALA A 192 2.81 -0.89 6.79
C ALA A 192 2.52 0.10 5.67
N GLN A 193 3.30 0.01 4.60
CA GLN A 193 3.18 0.88 3.42
C GLN A 193 2.98 0.05 2.16
N ASP A 194 2.11 0.53 1.28
CA ASP A 194 1.98 0.05 -0.10
C ASP A 194 2.21 1.21 -1.07
N GLN A 195 3.42 1.29 -1.60
CA GLN A 195 3.87 2.35 -2.50
C GLN A 195 4.72 1.78 -3.62
N ASN A 196 4.97 2.59 -4.65
CA ASN A 196 5.95 2.23 -5.67
C ASN A 196 7.30 1.93 -5.02
N ALA A 197 7.93 0.85 -5.47
CA ALA A 197 9.26 0.46 -5.06
C ALA A 197 10.03 -0.05 -6.28
N PHE A 198 11.34 -0.18 -6.14
CA PHE A 198 12.19 -0.68 -7.21
C PHE A 198 12.93 -1.92 -6.71
N ALA A 199 12.73 -3.03 -7.42
CA ALA A 199 13.31 -4.31 -7.07
C ALA A 199 14.37 -4.73 -8.08
N VAL A 200 15.33 -5.49 -7.58
CA VAL A 200 16.32 -6.23 -8.33
C VAL A 200 16.29 -7.69 -7.88
N THR A 201 16.95 -8.59 -8.61
CA THR A 201 17.16 -9.94 -8.07
C THR A 201 18.23 -9.92 -6.97
N LYS A 202 18.14 -10.86 -6.03
CA LYS A 202 19.18 -11.05 -5.01
C LYS A 202 20.56 -11.23 -5.62
N GLY A 203 20.64 -12.00 -6.71
CA GLY A 203 21.89 -12.19 -7.44
C GLY A 203 22.46 -10.89 -8.01
N PHE A 204 21.62 -10.00 -8.52
CA PHE A 204 22.05 -8.66 -8.97
C PHE A 204 22.52 -7.81 -7.78
N SER A 205 21.75 -7.77 -6.71
CA SER A 205 22.10 -7.02 -5.49
C SER A 205 23.45 -7.45 -4.94
N ASP A 206 23.68 -8.76 -4.82
CA ASP A 206 24.95 -9.30 -4.31
C ASP A 206 26.14 -9.01 -5.25
N LYS A 207 25.92 -9.20 -6.57
CA LYS A 207 26.98 -9.00 -7.58
C LYS A 207 27.49 -7.57 -7.63
N TYR A 208 26.60 -6.59 -7.54
CA TYR A 208 26.94 -5.17 -7.66
C TYR A 208 27.02 -4.45 -6.31
N GLY A 209 26.69 -5.12 -5.20
CA GLY A 209 26.69 -4.55 -3.87
C GLY A 209 25.71 -3.38 -3.75
N VAL A 210 24.46 -3.56 -4.24
CA VAL A 210 23.43 -2.53 -4.23
C VAL A 210 22.27 -2.95 -3.33
N THR A 211 21.95 -2.13 -2.35
CA THR A 211 20.83 -2.30 -1.41
C THR A 211 19.97 -1.04 -1.32
N THR A 212 20.45 0.08 -1.86
CA THR A 212 19.74 1.35 -1.89
C THR A 212 19.63 1.91 -3.30
N LEU A 213 18.67 2.81 -3.53
CA LEU A 213 18.53 3.51 -4.82
C LEU A 213 19.70 4.43 -5.11
N SER A 214 20.33 5.04 -4.09
CA SER A 214 21.56 5.80 -4.26
C SER A 214 22.71 4.93 -4.79
N GLN A 215 22.89 3.73 -4.24
CA GLN A 215 23.93 2.80 -4.71
C GLN A 215 23.63 2.29 -6.12
N LEU A 216 22.34 2.04 -6.46
CA LEU A 216 21.96 1.70 -7.83
C LEU A 216 22.35 2.81 -8.80
N ALA A 217 22.04 4.06 -8.46
CA ALA A 217 22.36 5.21 -9.31
C ALA A 217 23.87 5.38 -9.50
N GLU A 218 24.65 5.23 -8.44
CA GLU A 218 26.10 5.36 -8.47
C GLU A 218 26.79 4.26 -9.28
N LYS A 219 26.39 3.00 -9.06
CA LYS A 219 27.12 1.84 -9.58
C LYS A 219 26.56 1.28 -10.88
N CYS A 220 25.28 1.51 -11.16
CA CYS A 220 24.57 0.83 -12.22
C CYS A 220 23.89 1.76 -13.24
N SER A 221 24.11 3.08 -13.19
CA SER A 221 23.64 3.97 -14.27
C SER A 221 24.38 3.68 -15.57
N GLY A 222 23.69 3.79 -16.70
CA GLY A 222 24.31 3.68 -18.01
C GLY A 222 23.61 2.72 -18.97
N SER A 223 24.22 2.55 -20.15
CA SER A 223 23.62 1.88 -21.30
C SER A 223 23.29 0.39 -21.09
N ALA A 224 23.95 -0.26 -20.14
CA ALA A 224 23.72 -1.67 -19.84
C ALA A 224 22.53 -1.92 -18.90
N THR A 225 22.03 -0.87 -18.20
CA THR A 225 20.95 -1.01 -17.24
C THR A 225 19.60 -0.78 -17.89
N VAL A 226 18.69 -1.73 -17.69
CA VAL A 226 17.32 -1.69 -18.21
C VAL A 226 16.36 -1.53 -17.03
N LEU A 227 15.58 -0.45 -17.04
CA LEU A 227 14.46 -0.24 -16.13
C LEU A 227 13.18 -0.80 -16.76
N GLY A 228 12.42 -1.61 -16.01
CA GLY A 228 11.12 -2.10 -16.41
C GLY A 228 9.99 -1.55 -15.56
N GLY A 229 8.84 -1.33 -16.17
CA GLY A 229 7.64 -0.84 -15.49
C GLY A 229 6.50 -0.54 -16.47
N PRO A 230 5.37 0.02 -16.00
CA PRO A 230 4.24 0.33 -16.85
C PRO A 230 4.59 1.43 -17.87
N PRO A 231 3.86 1.50 -19.00
CA PRO A 231 4.19 2.43 -20.11
C PRO A 231 4.32 3.89 -19.71
N GLU A 232 3.58 4.32 -18.69
CA GLU A 232 3.59 5.68 -18.16
C GLU A 232 4.75 6.00 -17.22
N CYS A 233 5.51 4.99 -16.76
CA CYS A 233 6.61 5.16 -15.82
C CYS A 233 7.65 6.23 -16.23
N PRO A 234 8.04 6.34 -17.52
CA PRO A 234 9.01 7.36 -17.94
C PRO A 234 8.60 8.80 -17.61
N GLN A 235 7.30 9.13 -17.60
CA GLN A 235 6.77 10.44 -17.33
C GLN A 235 6.22 10.64 -15.92
N ARG A 236 6.26 9.59 -15.10
CA ARG A 236 5.70 9.65 -13.74
C ARG A 236 6.71 10.14 -12.72
N PRO A 237 6.33 11.16 -11.89
CA PRO A 237 7.21 11.72 -10.85
C PRO A 237 7.64 10.70 -9.80
N LYS A 238 6.86 9.65 -9.59
CA LYS A 238 7.17 8.57 -8.62
C LYS A 238 7.73 7.31 -9.29
N CYS A 239 8.15 7.39 -10.55
CA CYS A 239 8.77 6.32 -11.30
C CYS A 239 10.08 6.81 -11.97
N GLN A 240 10.32 6.58 -13.25
CA GLN A 240 11.60 6.92 -13.89
C GLN A 240 11.96 8.39 -13.78
N GLN A 241 11.01 9.31 -14.00
CA GLN A 241 11.27 10.74 -13.84
C GLN A 241 11.81 11.04 -12.43
N GLY A 242 11.16 10.52 -11.40
CA GLY A 242 11.58 10.71 -10.01
C GLY A 242 12.96 10.08 -9.70
N LEU A 243 13.27 8.92 -10.28
CA LEU A 243 14.60 8.33 -10.14
C LEU A 243 15.69 9.22 -10.74
N VAL A 244 15.43 9.84 -11.89
CA VAL A 244 16.37 10.80 -12.50
C VAL A 244 16.52 12.04 -11.63
N GLU A 245 15.42 12.66 -11.22
CA GLU A 245 15.41 13.92 -10.48
C GLU A 245 15.98 13.77 -9.06
N THR A 246 15.64 12.69 -8.35
CA THR A 246 16.02 12.49 -6.95
C THR A 246 17.38 11.80 -6.78
N TYR A 247 17.65 10.79 -7.63
CA TYR A 247 18.81 9.93 -7.50
C TYR A 247 19.86 10.13 -8.59
N THR A 248 19.55 10.89 -9.63
CA THR A 248 20.40 11.01 -10.83
C THR A 248 20.61 9.64 -11.50
N PHE A 249 19.63 8.73 -11.35
CA PHE A 249 19.68 7.40 -11.94
C PHE A 249 19.27 7.48 -13.41
N ASN A 250 20.18 7.06 -14.29
CA ASN A 250 19.95 7.00 -15.73
C ASN A 250 20.02 5.55 -16.20
N ALA A 251 18.86 4.94 -16.43
CA ALA A 251 18.78 3.68 -17.14
C ALA A 251 19.07 3.90 -18.63
N GLY A 252 19.87 3.04 -19.21
CA GLY A 252 20.19 3.10 -20.64
C GLY A 252 19.01 2.77 -21.54
N LYS A 253 18.08 1.94 -21.01
CA LYS A 253 16.86 1.52 -21.70
C LYS A 253 15.69 1.44 -20.73
N PHE A 254 14.48 1.66 -21.26
CA PHE A 254 13.23 1.38 -20.59
C PHE A 254 12.49 0.24 -21.30
N SER A 255 11.95 -0.69 -20.54
CA SER A 255 11.09 -1.78 -21.03
C SER A 255 9.68 -1.60 -20.49
N SER A 256 8.72 -1.41 -21.40
CA SER A 256 7.29 -1.30 -21.05
C SER A 256 6.74 -2.67 -20.70
N LEU A 257 6.28 -2.82 -19.47
CA LEU A 257 5.74 -4.05 -18.87
C LEU A 257 4.48 -3.72 -18.07
N ASP A 258 4.10 -4.58 -17.12
CA ASP A 258 3.03 -4.28 -16.17
C ASP A 258 3.53 -3.47 -14.96
N ALA A 259 2.61 -3.06 -14.11
CA ALA A 259 2.91 -2.28 -12.89
C ALA A 259 3.28 -3.22 -11.72
N GLY A 260 4.45 -3.84 -11.80
CA GLY A 260 4.95 -4.75 -10.76
C GLY A 260 4.31 -6.13 -10.76
N GLY A 261 3.56 -6.47 -11.78
CA GLY A 261 2.90 -7.76 -11.91
C GLY A 261 3.83 -8.87 -12.45
N PRO A 262 3.23 -9.97 -12.91
CA PRO A 262 3.99 -11.15 -13.37
C PRO A 262 4.98 -10.88 -14.49
N GLN A 263 4.68 -9.93 -15.41
CA GLN A 263 5.57 -9.61 -16.53
C GLN A 263 6.86 -8.96 -16.02
N THR A 264 6.75 -7.94 -15.16
CA THR A 264 7.91 -7.25 -14.56
C THR A 264 8.74 -8.22 -13.71
N LYS A 265 8.09 -9.00 -12.86
CA LYS A 265 8.78 -9.97 -11.98
C LYS A 265 9.49 -11.06 -12.77
N ASN A 266 8.87 -11.57 -13.83
CA ASN A 266 9.52 -12.56 -14.71
C ASN A 266 10.69 -11.95 -15.48
N ALA A 267 10.55 -10.73 -15.99
CA ALA A 267 11.63 -10.03 -16.68
C ALA A 267 12.85 -9.78 -15.78
N LEU A 268 12.64 -9.51 -14.49
CA LEU A 268 13.72 -9.43 -13.47
C LEU A 268 14.42 -10.79 -13.33
N ARG A 269 13.66 -11.88 -13.13
CA ARG A 269 14.19 -13.23 -12.90
C ARG A 269 14.95 -13.79 -14.09
N THR A 270 14.53 -13.45 -15.31
CA THR A 270 15.19 -13.87 -16.54
C THR A 270 16.36 -12.96 -16.96
N GLY A 271 16.56 -11.83 -16.25
CA GLY A 271 17.59 -10.85 -16.59
C GLY A 271 17.26 -10.00 -17.83
N ALA A 272 16.03 -10.01 -18.30
CA ALA A 272 15.58 -9.14 -19.40
C ALA A 272 15.56 -7.66 -18.98
N ILE A 273 15.35 -7.38 -17.71
CA ILE A 273 15.54 -6.08 -17.09
C ILE A 273 16.45 -6.18 -15.86
N SER A 274 17.12 -5.08 -15.53
CA SER A 274 18.04 -5.01 -14.39
C SER A 274 17.33 -4.60 -13.10
N VAL A 275 16.42 -3.66 -13.20
CA VAL A 275 15.60 -3.11 -12.11
C VAL A 275 14.16 -2.93 -12.59
N GLY A 276 13.20 -3.24 -11.75
CA GLY A 276 11.77 -3.15 -12.09
C GLY A 276 10.96 -2.43 -11.03
N LEU A 277 9.93 -1.70 -11.47
CA LEU A 277 8.90 -1.18 -10.58
C LEU A 277 8.11 -2.35 -9.99
N VAL A 278 7.94 -2.35 -8.69
CA VAL A 278 7.05 -3.25 -7.94
C VAL A 278 6.26 -2.44 -6.92
N LEU A 279 5.32 -3.06 -6.23
CA LEU A 279 4.71 -2.48 -5.03
C LEU A 279 5.51 -2.93 -3.80
N SER A 280 5.68 -2.04 -2.82
CA SER A 280 6.50 -2.30 -1.63
C SER A 280 5.93 -3.41 -0.74
N SER A 281 4.65 -3.73 -0.90
CA SER A 281 3.93 -4.79 -0.19
C SER A 281 3.77 -6.11 -0.97
N ASP A 282 4.37 -6.22 -2.17
CA ASP A 282 4.19 -7.39 -3.04
C ASP A 282 4.60 -8.69 -2.35
N GLY A 283 3.72 -9.69 -2.37
CA GLY A 283 3.90 -11.00 -1.72
C GLY A 283 5.06 -11.84 -2.26
N ASP A 284 5.59 -11.52 -3.44
CA ASP A 284 6.79 -12.16 -4.00
C ASP A 284 8.11 -11.60 -3.46
N LEU A 285 8.07 -10.49 -2.73
CA LEU A 285 9.26 -9.88 -2.17
C LEU A 285 9.86 -10.71 -1.04
N ALA A 286 11.17 -10.62 -0.88
CA ALA A 286 11.84 -11.15 0.28
C ALA A 286 11.43 -10.37 1.53
N THR A 287 10.98 -11.07 2.55
CA THR A 287 10.86 -10.51 3.89
C THR A 287 12.21 -10.64 4.58
N THR A 288 12.87 -9.53 4.85
CA THR A 288 14.10 -9.50 5.66
C THR A 288 13.77 -9.52 7.14
#